data_9bd44d01872f3aad224f66d16187e46a
#
_entry.id   9bd44d01872f3aad224f66d16187e46a
#
_cell.length_a   1.000
_cell.length_b   1.000
_cell.length_c   1.000
_cell.angle_alpha   90.00
_cell.angle_beta   90.00
_cell.angle_gamma   90.00
#
_symmetry.space_group_name_H-M   'P 1'
#
loop_
_entity.id
_entity.type
_entity.pdbx_description
1 polymer ?
#
loop_
_entity_poly.entity_id
_entity_poly.type
_entity_poly.pdbx_seq_one_letter_code
_entity_poly.pdbx_strand_id
1 'polypeptide(L)'
;MSFFSFAHLVGIHRLSIWGCNQAAITDAAFVHLKGIKMLNMSRCPQLTGAAFDHLKGIHTLLMWNCNQATITDAAFEHLKGIHSLVITGCNQATITGAGLEHLKGISRLGMYNCSDEAIAVLYSGGFLALNRHLRVKCIIIKNTTNKNPISLVWVLRLL
;
A
#
# COMPACT_ATOMS: atom_id res chain seq x y z
N MET A 1 -15.96 -28.91 3.76
CA MET A 1 -15.86 -27.45 3.91
C MET A 1 -14.43 -27.15 4.32
N SER A 2 -13.61 -26.65 3.39
CA SER A 2 -12.20 -26.36 3.66
C SER A 2 -12.14 -24.93 4.23
N PHE A 3 -12.05 -24.81 5.53
CA PHE A 3 -11.79 -23.53 6.18
C PHE A 3 -10.31 -23.18 5.99
N PHE A 4 -10.00 -22.39 4.98
CA PHE A 4 -8.69 -21.76 4.91
C PHE A 4 -8.61 -20.68 6.01
N SER A 5 -8.32 -21.14 7.21
CA SER A 5 -8.10 -20.27 8.34
C SER A 5 -6.60 -19.98 8.48
N PHE A 6 -6.22 -18.72 8.64
CA PHE A 6 -4.85 -18.36 9.00
C PHE A 6 -4.49 -18.72 10.45
N ALA A 7 -5.36 -19.45 11.17
CA ALA A 7 -5.12 -19.83 12.56
C ALA A 7 -3.78 -20.59 12.77
N HIS A 8 -3.34 -21.32 11.76
CA HIS A 8 -2.04 -22.02 11.81
C HIS A 8 -0.85 -21.12 11.46
N LEU A 9 -1.09 -19.86 11.09
CA LEU A 9 -0.07 -18.90 10.71
C LEU A 9 0.28 -17.92 11.84
N VAL A 10 -0.22 -18.18 13.05
CA VAL A 10 0.10 -17.34 14.21
C VAL A 10 1.61 -17.29 14.42
N GLY A 11 2.16 -16.08 14.55
CA GLY A 11 3.60 -15.86 14.71
C GLY A 11 4.41 -15.84 13.41
N ILE A 12 3.77 -16.03 12.25
CA ILE A 12 4.47 -15.90 10.98
C ILE A 12 4.93 -14.46 10.75
N HIS A 13 6.14 -14.29 10.21
CA HIS A 13 6.71 -12.98 9.94
C HIS A 13 6.56 -12.53 8.48
N ARG A 14 6.40 -13.48 7.57
CA ARG A 14 6.28 -13.21 6.12
C ARG A 14 5.22 -14.08 5.51
N LEU A 15 4.32 -13.46 4.73
CA LEU A 15 3.25 -14.15 4.03
C LEU A 15 3.06 -13.53 2.65
N SER A 16 2.83 -14.37 1.65
CA SER A 16 2.34 -13.94 0.35
C SER A 16 1.05 -14.68 0.03
N ILE A 17 -0.01 -13.90 -0.18
CA ILE A 17 -1.32 -14.35 -0.67
C ILE A 17 -1.61 -13.73 -2.05
N TRP A 18 -0.57 -13.46 -2.82
CA TRP A 18 -0.66 -12.82 -4.13
C TRP A 18 -1.66 -13.54 -5.04
N GLY A 19 -2.61 -12.78 -5.61
CA GLY A 19 -3.61 -13.31 -6.53
C GLY A 19 -4.63 -14.24 -5.87
N CYS A 20 -4.67 -14.31 -4.55
CA CYS A 20 -5.63 -15.14 -3.85
C CYS A 20 -7.01 -14.48 -3.90
N ASN A 21 -7.95 -15.12 -4.59
CA ASN A 21 -9.33 -14.65 -4.75
C ASN A 21 -10.36 -15.56 -4.05
N GLN A 22 -9.90 -16.39 -3.13
CA GLN A 22 -10.77 -17.32 -2.41
C GLN A 22 -11.66 -16.55 -1.42
N ALA A 23 -12.96 -16.71 -1.54
CA ALA A 23 -13.96 -16.06 -0.67
C ALA A 23 -13.79 -16.40 0.82
N ALA A 24 -13.11 -17.50 1.13
CA ALA A 24 -12.82 -17.91 2.50
C ALA A 24 -11.72 -17.07 3.16
N ILE A 25 -10.88 -16.38 2.38
CA ILE A 25 -9.83 -15.48 2.89
C ILE A 25 -10.41 -14.07 2.94
N THR A 26 -10.98 -13.72 4.07
CA THR A 26 -11.56 -12.40 4.35
C THR A 26 -10.68 -11.60 5.31
N ASP A 27 -11.04 -10.35 5.52
CA ASP A 27 -10.34 -9.47 6.47
C ASP A 27 -10.27 -10.10 7.88
N ALA A 28 -11.29 -10.84 8.30
CA ALA A 28 -11.32 -11.52 9.59
C ALA A 28 -10.18 -12.55 9.78
N ALA A 29 -9.67 -13.14 8.68
CA ALA A 29 -8.54 -14.06 8.78
C ALA A 29 -7.25 -13.36 9.23
N PHE A 30 -7.14 -12.05 9.01
CA PHE A 30 -5.95 -11.26 9.35
C PHE A 30 -5.72 -11.10 10.84
N VAL A 31 -6.72 -11.37 11.69
CA VAL A 31 -6.53 -11.39 13.16
C VAL A 31 -5.40 -12.32 13.58
N HIS A 32 -5.18 -13.40 12.83
CA HIS A 32 -4.12 -14.37 13.08
C HIS A 32 -2.74 -13.92 12.59
N LEU A 33 -2.66 -12.82 11.82
CA LEU A 33 -1.42 -12.27 11.28
C LEU A 33 -0.84 -11.15 12.16
N LYS A 34 -1.35 -10.99 13.38
CA LYS A 34 -0.83 -10.00 14.32
C LYS A 34 0.69 -10.16 14.51
N GLY A 35 1.45 -9.09 14.29
CA GLY A 35 2.91 -9.11 14.41
C GLY A 35 3.64 -9.46 13.11
N ILE A 36 2.92 -9.72 12.02
CA ILE A 36 3.52 -9.93 10.70
C ILE A 36 4.41 -8.75 10.30
N LYS A 37 5.55 -9.03 9.69
CA LYS A 37 6.52 -8.01 9.25
C LYS A 37 6.49 -7.75 7.75
N MET A 38 6.14 -8.75 6.96
CA MET A 38 6.03 -8.62 5.51
C MET A 38 4.79 -9.33 5.00
N LEU A 39 3.96 -8.61 4.24
CA LEU A 39 2.77 -9.16 3.60
C LEU A 39 2.72 -8.74 2.13
N ASN A 40 2.41 -9.70 1.27
CA ASN A 40 2.01 -9.44 -0.11
C ASN A 40 0.55 -9.87 -0.28
N MET A 41 -0.35 -8.88 -0.38
CA MET A 41 -1.79 -9.07 -0.61
C MET A 41 -2.23 -8.55 -1.99
N SER A 42 -1.29 -8.45 -2.92
CA SER A 42 -1.55 -7.95 -4.27
C SER A 42 -2.60 -8.80 -4.99
N ARG A 43 -3.49 -8.14 -5.74
CA ARG A 43 -4.56 -8.79 -6.52
C ARG A 43 -5.49 -9.68 -5.67
N CYS A 44 -5.81 -9.25 -4.46
CA CYS A 44 -6.78 -9.91 -3.59
C CYS A 44 -8.06 -9.06 -3.52
N PRO A 45 -9.00 -9.20 -4.46
CA PRO A 45 -10.14 -8.29 -4.63
C PRO A 45 -11.17 -8.39 -3.49
N GLN A 46 -11.17 -9.46 -2.72
CA GLN A 46 -12.09 -9.69 -1.60
C GLN A 46 -11.67 -9.00 -0.30
N LEU A 47 -10.43 -8.50 -0.22
CA LEU A 47 -9.94 -7.81 0.97
C LEU A 47 -10.38 -6.34 0.95
N THR A 48 -10.64 -5.80 2.12
CA THR A 48 -11.07 -4.41 2.30
C THR A 48 -10.12 -3.62 3.20
N GLY A 49 -10.45 -2.36 3.49
CA GLY A 49 -9.71 -1.55 4.46
C GLY A 49 -9.68 -2.15 5.87
N ALA A 50 -10.66 -2.97 6.24
CA ALA A 50 -10.71 -3.59 7.56
C ALA A 50 -9.57 -4.59 7.83
N ALA A 51 -8.97 -5.18 6.78
CA ALA A 51 -7.78 -6.03 6.94
C ALA A 51 -6.62 -5.28 7.60
N PHE A 52 -6.52 -3.98 7.40
CA PHE A 52 -5.39 -3.15 7.88
C PHE A 52 -5.38 -2.98 9.39
N ASP A 53 -6.52 -3.12 10.08
CA ASP A 53 -6.61 -3.06 11.54
C ASP A 53 -5.65 -4.06 12.23
N HIS A 54 -5.38 -5.16 11.55
CA HIS A 54 -4.54 -6.24 12.04
C HIS A 54 -3.07 -6.11 11.63
N LEU A 55 -2.72 -5.10 10.81
CA LEU A 55 -1.38 -4.91 10.25
C LEU A 55 -0.53 -3.88 11.01
N LYS A 56 -0.95 -3.45 12.20
CA LYS A 56 -0.17 -2.51 13.02
C LYS A 56 1.24 -3.04 13.28
N GLY A 57 2.25 -2.21 12.99
CA GLY A 57 3.66 -2.57 13.15
C GLY A 57 4.23 -3.46 12.03
N ILE A 58 3.52 -3.59 10.91
CA ILE A 58 4.05 -4.19 9.69
C ILE A 58 5.22 -3.36 9.17
N HIS A 59 6.26 -4.02 8.64
CA HIS A 59 7.43 -3.36 8.08
C HIS A 59 7.34 -3.19 6.56
N THR A 60 6.78 -4.17 5.85
CA THR A 60 6.67 -4.15 4.40
C THR A 60 5.30 -4.65 3.95
N LEU A 61 4.61 -3.85 3.12
CA LEU A 61 3.33 -4.22 2.53
C LEU A 61 3.39 -4.04 1.00
N LEU A 62 3.00 -5.09 0.28
CA LEU A 62 2.82 -5.07 -1.18
C LEU A 62 1.34 -5.26 -1.49
N MET A 63 0.76 -4.32 -2.26
CA MET A 63 -0.66 -4.32 -2.63
C MET A 63 -0.86 -3.81 -4.06
N TRP A 64 -0.34 -4.56 -5.03
CA TRP A 64 -0.48 -4.23 -6.45
C TRP A 64 -1.88 -4.54 -6.95
N ASN A 65 -2.48 -3.62 -7.71
CA ASN A 65 -3.80 -3.79 -8.29
C ASN A 65 -4.88 -4.14 -7.24
N CYS A 66 -4.83 -3.47 -6.10
CA CYS A 66 -5.86 -3.52 -5.07
C CYS A 66 -6.77 -2.30 -5.25
N ASN A 67 -7.74 -2.38 -6.19
CA ASN A 67 -8.60 -1.26 -6.63
C ASN A 67 -9.95 -1.21 -5.91
N GLN A 68 -10.08 -1.86 -4.78
CA GLN A 68 -11.32 -1.88 -4.01
C GLN A 68 -11.60 -0.49 -3.41
N ALA A 69 -12.77 0.09 -3.71
CA ALA A 69 -13.19 1.37 -3.15
C ALA A 69 -13.31 1.35 -1.61
N THR A 70 -13.37 0.18 -1.02
CA THR A 70 -13.37 -0.05 0.44
C THR A 70 -12.00 0.15 1.08
N ILE A 71 -10.91 0.19 0.30
CA ILE A 71 -9.60 0.59 0.78
C ILE A 71 -9.50 2.11 0.62
N THR A 72 -9.58 2.82 1.75
CA THR A 72 -9.61 4.28 1.81
C THR A 72 -8.39 4.82 2.55
N ASP A 73 -8.25 6.13 2.60
CA ASP A 73 -7.19 6.82 3.38
C ASP A 73 -7.14 6.36 4.84
N ALA A 74 -8.29 6.04 5.45
CA ALA A 74 -8.37 5.57 6.83
C ALA A 74 -7.57 4.27 7.06
N ALA A 75 -7.47 3.39 6.06
CA ALA A 75 -6.69 2.16 6.17
C ALA A 75 -5.20 2.44 6.44
N PHE A 76 -4.67 3.55 5.91
CA PHE A 76 -3.25 3.90 6.07
C PHE A 76 -2.90 4.37 7.48
N GLU A 77 -3.89 4.74 8.30
CA GLU A 77 -3.67 5.06 9.70
C GLU A 77 -3.03 3.89 10.47
N HIS A 78 -3.40 2.67 10.12
CA HIS A 78 -2.86 1.44 10.73
C HIS A 78 -1.44 1.11 10.26
N LEU A 79 -0.94 1.80 9.24
CA LEU A 79 0.40 1.62 8.68
C LEU A 79 1.43 2.63 9.24
N LYS A 80 1.11 3.36 10.29
CA LYS A 80 2.08 4.28 10.93
C LYS A 80 3.38 3.56 11.27
N GLY A 81 4.52 4.13 10.82
CA GLY A 81 5.84 3.55 11.03
C GLY A 81 6.24 2.44 10.05
N ILE A 82 5.43 2.19 9.03
CA ILE A 82 5.82 1.25 7.96
C ILE A 82 7.10 1.72 7.26
N HIS A 83 7.99 0.78 6.95
CA HIS A 83 9.26 1.08 6.27
C HIS A 83 9.13 1.05 4.74
N SER A 84 8.34 0.12 4.21
CA SER A 84 8.19 -0.06 2.76
C SER A 84 6.74 -0.34 2.38
N LEU A 85 6.19 0.46 1.47
CA LEU A 85 4.84 0.28 0.92
C LEU A 85 4.89 0.33 -0.61
N VAL A 86 4.20 -0.61 -1.26
CA VAL A 86 3.98 -0.58 -2.71
C VAL A 86 2.49 -0.67 -2.99
N ILE A 87 1.93 0.41 -3.61
CA ILE A 87 0.51 0.55 -3.97
C ILE A 87 0.32 0.71 -5.49
N THR A 88 1.14 0.03 -6.26
CA THR A 88 1.12 0.09 -7.72
C THR A 88 -0.21 -0.40 -8.31
N GLY A 89 -0.79 0.39 -9.21
CA GLY A 89 -2.06 0.05 -9.85
C GLY A 89 -3.28 0.18 -8.93
N CYS A 90 -3.14 0.85 -7.79
CA CYS A 90 -4.23 1.19 -6.89
C CYS A 90 -4.76 2.58 -7.28
N ASN A 91 -5.68 2.64 -8.24
CA ASN A 91 -6.16 3.89 -8.84
C ASN A 91 -7.55 4.33 -8.36
N GLN A 92 -8.05 3.74 -7.29
CA GLN A 92 -9.31 4.18 -6.68
C GLN A 92 -9.18 5.59 -6.11
N ALA A 93 -10.22 6.43 -6.32
CA ALA A 93 -10.28 7.80 -5.82
C ALA A 93 -10.34 7.90 -4.29
N THR A 94 -10.56 6.77 -3.60
CA THR A 94 -10.63 6.68 -2.13
C THR A 94 -9.25 6.67 -1.45
N ILE A 95 -8.17 6.56 -2.24
CA ILE A 95 -6.80 6.73 -1.77
C ILE A 95 -6.31 8.09 -2.28
N THR A 96 -6.09 9.01 -1.36
CA THR A 96 -5.66 10.37 -1.64
C THR A 96 -4.36 10.71 -0.91
N GLY A 97 -3.97 11.96 -1.01
CA GLY A 97 -2.83 12.46 -0.25
C GLY A 97 -3.02 12.44 1.26
N ALA A 98 -4.26 12.53 1.76
CA ALA A 98 -4.53 12.47 3.18
C ALA A 98 -4.12 11.12 3.78
N GLY A 99 -4.34 10.02 3.06
CA GLY A 99 -3.86 8.71 3.49
C GLY A 99 -2.33 8.63 3.57
N LEU A 100 -1.65 9.26 2.62
CA LEU A 100 -0.18 9.26 2.59
C LEU A 100 0.44 10.04 3.77
N GLU A 101 -0.27 11.01 4.36
CA GLU A 101 0.22 11.73 5.54
C GLU A 101 0.44 10.81 6.75
N HIS A 102 -0.28 9.70 6.84
CA HIS A 102 -0.07 8.70 7.90
C HIS A 102 1.26 7.94 7.74
N LEU A 103 1.89 8.02 6.56
CA LEU A 103 3.14 7.31 6.23
C LEU A 103 4.40 8.15 6.51
N LYS A 104 4.32 9.13 7.43
CA LYS A 104 5.49 9.94 7.82
C LYS A 104 6.64 9.04 8.28
N GLY A 105 7.85 9.28 7.72
CA GLY A 105 9.03 8.48 8.03
C GLY A 105 9.17 7.19 7.20
N ILE A 106 8.29 6.95 6.23
CA ILE A 106 8.44 5.80 5.33
C ILE A 106 9.75 5.91 4.54
N SER A 107 10.49 4.81 4.40
CA SER A 107 11.78 4.78 3.68
C SER A 107 11.62 4.40 2.20
N ARG A 108 10.58 3.65 1.86
CA ARG A 108 10.32 3.20 0.49
C ARG A 108 8.84 3.27 0.19
N LEU A 109 8.47 4.07 -0.81
CA LEU A 109 7.12 4.18 -1.31
C LEU A 109 7.12 3.94 -2.82
N GLY A 110 6.46 2.88 -3.27
CA GLY A 110 6.24 2.58 -4.68
C GLY A 110 4.81 2.94 -5.08
N MET A 111 4.66 3.92 -5.97
CA MET A 111 3.38 4.37 -6.51
C MET A 111 3.49 4.44 -8.03
N TYR A 112 2.85 3.49 -8.70
CA TYR A 112 2.77 3.45 -10.14
C TYR A 112 1.32 3.25 -10.54
N ASN A 113 0.83 4.04 -11.51
CA ASN A 113 -0.56 3.95 -11.97
C ASN A 113 -1.58 4.04 -10.80
N CYS A 114 -1.36 5.01 -9.91
CA CYS A 114 -2.29 5.40 -8.86
C CYS A 114 -3.16 6.58 -9.31
N SER A 115 -4.19 6.94 -8.54
CA SER A 115 -5.04 8.10 -8.83
C SER A 115 -4.24 9.40 -8.84
N ASP A 116 -4.69 10.39 -9.61
CA ASP A 116 -4.04 11.70 -9.65
C ASP A 116 -4.12 12.42 -8.30
N GLU A 117 -5.18 12.19 -7.52
CA GLU A 117 -5.36 12.71 -6.17
C GLU A 117 -4.31 12.16 -5.19
N ALA A 118 -4.00 10.86 -5.28
CA ALA A 118 -2.95 10.26 -4.47
C ALA A 118 -1.56 10.80 -4.84
N ILE A 119 -1.33 11.05 -6.12
CA ILE A 119 -0.03 11.51 -6.64
C ILE A 119 0.17 13.01 -6.39
N ALA A 120 -0.88 13.83 -6.41
CA ALA A 120 -0.82 15.29 -6.29
C ALA A 120 -0.10 15.75 -5.02
N VAL A 121 -0.27 15.05 -3.90
CA VAL A 121 0.37 15.37 -2.63
C VAL A 121 1.89 15.22 -2.68
N LEU A 122 2.40 14.31 -3.47
CA LEU A 122 3.85 14.14 -3.64
C LEU A 122 4.46 15.39 -4.29
N TYR A 123 3.70 16.09 -5.15
CA TYR A 123 4.16 17.31 -5.84
C TYR A 123 3.90 18.59 -5.06
N SER A 124 2.94 18.63 -4.15
CA SER A 124 2.61 19.84 -3.37
C SER A 124 3.66 20.22 -2.33
N GLY A 125 4.77 19.50 -2.27
CA GLY A 125 5.91 19.78 -1.38
C GLY A 125 5.71 19.39 0.08
N GLY A 126 4.47 19.11 0.51
CA GLY A 126 4.19 18.73 1.89
C GLY A 126 4.80 17.40 2.28
N PHE A 127 4.55 16.37 1.50
CA PHE A 127 5.05 15.03 1.77
C PHE A 127 6.58 14.93 1.66
N LEU A 128 7.17 15.54 0.63
CA LEU A 128 8.63 15.56 0.44
C LEU A 128 9.33 16.42 1.47
N ALA A 129 8.73 17.56 1.89
CA ALA A 129 9.30 18.42 2.91
C ALA A 129 9.35 17.77 4.30
N LEU A 130 8.32 16.97 4.65
CA LEU A 130 8.25 16.25 5.92
C LEU A 130 9.20 15.05 5.98
N ASN A 131 9.67 14.60 4.83
CA ASN A 131 10.46 13.39 4.69
C ASN A 131 11.86 13.66 4.12
N ARG A 132 12.53 14.75 4.55
CA ARG A 132 13.88 15.15 4.10
C ARG A 132 14.97 14.09 4.25
N HIS A 133 14.73 13.02 5.03
CA HIS A 133 15.65 11.89 5.22
C HIS A 133 15.27 10.68 4.37
N LEU A 134 14.28 10.82 3.48
CA LEU A 134 13.81 9.74 2.67
C LEU A 134 14.79 9.44 1.53
N ARG A 135 15.40 8.26 1.59
CA ARG A 135 15.86 7.58 0.38
C ARG A 135 14.64 7.05 -0.36
N VAL A 136 13.76 7.95 -0.81
CA VAL A 136 12.57 7.56 -1.57
C VAL A 136 13.03 7.19 -2.97
N LYS A 137 13.05 5.91 -3.29
CA LYS A 137 12.86 5.49 -4.66
C LYS A 137 11.37 5.58 -4.97
N CYS A 138 10.84 6.77 -5.11
CA CYS A 138 9.52 6.98 -5.64
C CYS A 138 9.62 6.79 -7.16
N ILE A 139 9.29 5.62 -7.66
CA ILE A 139 9.16 5.41 -9.10
C ILE A 139 7.73 5.78 -9.45
N ILE A 140 7.50 7.05 -9.79
CA ILE A 140 6.23 7.51 -10.35
C ILE A 140 6.35 7.36 -11.87
N ILE A 141 5.72 6.35 -12.43
CA ILE A 141 5.56 6.23 -13.87
C ILE A 141 4.08 6.45 -14.16
N LYS A 142 3.74 7.56 -14.80
CA LYS A 142 2.39 7.78 -15.35
C LYS A 142 2.22 6.94 -16.59
N ASN A 143 1.08 6.28 -16.72
CA ASN A 143 0.71 5.57 -17.93
C ASN A 143 0.30 6.59 -18.99
N THR A 144 1.02 6.65 -20.12
CA THR A 144 0.87 7.64 -21.20
C THR A 144 -0.26 7.29 -22.16
N THR A 145 -1.40 6.78 -21.71
CA THR A 145 -2.53 6.49 -22.61
C THR A 145 -3.51 7.64 -22.78
N ASN A 146 -3.28 8.80 -22.18
CA ASN A 146 -4.11 9.98 -22.43
C ASN A 146 -3.22 11.21 -22.75
N LYS A 147 -3.55 11.87 -23.84
CA LYS A 147 -2.96 12.92 -24.66
C LYS A 147 -2.22 14.11 -23.99
N ASN A 148 -1.60 13.96 -22.84
CA ASN A 148 -0.68 14.95 -22.28
C ASN A 148 0.63 14.25 -21.87
N PRO A 149 1.75 14.57 -22.54
CA PRO A 149 3.04 13.97 -22.26
C PRO A 149 3.68 14.70 -21.07
N ILE A 150 3.40 14.26 -19.85
CA ILE A 150 4.29 14.53 -18.72
C ILE A 150 4.86 13.20 -18.29
N SER A 151 5.79 12.72 -19.07
CA SER A 151 6.71 11.66 -18.66
C SER A 151 7.78 12.29 -17.77
N LEU A 152 7.52 12.38 -16.47
CA LEU A 152 8.51 12.73 -15.49
C LEU A 152 8.90 11.49 -14.72
N VAL A 153 9.93 10.83 -15.21
CA VAL A 153 10.68 9.84 -14.44
C VAL A 153 11.59 10.62 -13.49
N TRP A 154 11.13 10.88 -12.28
CA TRP A 154 12.02 11.38 -11.23
C TRP A 154 12.56 10.18 -10.46
N VAL A 155 13.75 9.73 -10.86
CA VAL A 155 14.60 8.94 -9.97
C VAL A 155 15.36 9.95 -9.12
N LEU A 156 14.79 10.38 -8.01
CA LEU A 156 15.54 11.14 -7.02
C LEU A 156 16.51 10.17 -6.31
N ARG A 157 17.68 10.03 -6.90
CA ARG A 157 18.86 9.50 -6.25
C ARG A 157 19.49 10.71 -5.54
N LEU A 158 19.11 10.94 -4.29
CA LEU A 158 19.91 11.80 -3.42
C LEU A 158 21.05 10.95 -2.87
N LEU A 159 22.26 11.33 -3.23
CA LEU A 159 23.55 10.84 -2.71
C LEU A 159 23.65 11.09 -1.21
#